data_d0f814708879d330d7d6a9f189d94171
#
_entry.id   d0f814708879d330d7d6a9f189d94171
#
_cell.length_a   1.000
_cell.length_b   1.000
_cell.length_c   1.000
_cell.angle_alpha   90.00
_cell.angle_beta   90.00
_cell.angle_gamma   90.00
#
_symmetry.space_group_name_H-M   'P 1'
#
loop_
_entity.id
_entity.type
_entity.pdbx_description
1 polymer ?
#
loop_
_entity_poly.entity_id
_entity_poly.type
_entity_poly.pdbx_seq_one_letter_code
_entity_poly.pdbx_strand_id
1 'polypeptide(L)'
;MMLKITESYKTAVISTAHVTAADSERLPIACFDPLDDRGLNWVHGTQYGWIVRAGMRGNDWKEELRDYGISQEAISNIQAIRDAGYDSVQFDCDAELVDGMPAWDW
;
A
#
# COMPACT_ATOMS: atom_id res chain seq x y z
N MET A 1 26.77 -10.32 20.51
CA MET A 1 26.93 -9.34 19.41
C MET A 1 25.71 -8.44 19.35
N MET A 2 25.91 -7.15 19.25
CA MET A 2 24.83 -6.20 19.11
C MET A 2 24.71 -5.78 17.64
N LEU A 3 23.52 -6.00 17.05
CA LEU A 3 23.25 -5.57 15.68
C LEU A 3 22.91 -4.09 15.68
N LYS A 4 23.40 -3.38 14.67
CA LYS A 4 23.13 -1.96 14.49
C LYS A 4 22.36 -1.77 13.19
N ILE A 5 21.05 -1.73 13.30
CA ILE A 5 20.17 -1.55 12.14
C ILE A 5 20.02 -0.05 11.88
N THR A 6 20.37 0.40 10.67
CA THR A 6 20.33 1.81 10.30
C THR A 6 19.11 2.16 9.47
N GLU A 7 18.46 1.18 8.85
CA GLU A 7 17.24 1.41 8.07
C GLU A 7 16.18 0.41 8.49
N SER A 8 14.96 0.89 8.66
CA SER A 8 13.82 0.03 8.97
C SER A 8 12.54 0.72 8.52
N TYR A 9 11.50 -0.08 8.27
CA TYR A 9 10.19 0.41 7.91
C TYR A 9 9.14 -0.19 8.83
N LYS A 10 8.26 0.66 9.33
CA LYS A 10 7.13 0.22 10.14
C LYS A 10 5.95 0.01 9.20
N THR A 11 5.46 -1.23 9.11
CA THR A 11 4.39 -1.62 8.19
C THR A 11 3.13 -1.97 8.97
N ALA A 12 2.00 -1.36 8.59
CA ALA A 12 0.70 -1.77 9.08
C ALA A 12 0.14 -2.85 8.17
N VAL A 13 -0.42 -3.90 8.74
CA VAL A 13 -1.07 -4.99 7.99
C VAL A 13 -2.57 -4.85 8.20
N ILE A 14 -3.30 -4.58 7.11
CA ILE A 14 -4.74 -4.33 7.15
C ILE A 14 -5.45 -5.12 6.06
N SER A 15 -6.78 -5.26 6.19
CA SER A 15 -7.58 -6.01 5.22
C SER A 15 -7.57 -5.37 3.82
N THR A 16 -7.62 -6.22 2.79
CA THR A 16 -7.84 -5.76 1.41
C THR A 16 -9.18 -5.05 1.24
N ALA A 17 -10.11 -5.19 2.18
CA ALA A 17 -11.39 -4.46 2.16
C ALA A 17 -11.21 -2.94 2.27
N HIS A 18 -10.03 -2.46 2.65
CA HIS A 18 -9.72 -1.03 2.73
C HIS A 18 -9.30 -0.41 1.39
N VAL A 19 -9.37 -1.17 0.31
CA VAL A 19 -9.33 -0.65 -1.06
C VAL A 19 -10.64 -1.03 -1.76
N THR A 20 -10.99 -0.31 -2.84
CA THR A 20 -12.22 -0.61 -3.58
C THR A 20 -12.01 -1.80 -4.53
N ALA A 21 -13.12 -2.35 -5.06
CA ALA A 21 -13.03 -3.41 -6.08
C ALA A 21 -12.25 -2.93 -7.30
N ALA A 22 -12.45 -1.67 -7.73
CA ALA A 22 -11.70 -1.09 -8.84
C ALA A 22 -10.21 -1.03 -8.55
N ASP A 23 -9.83 -0.68 -7.31
CA ASP A 23 -8.42 -0.66 -6.91
C ASP A 23 -7.78 -2.05 -7.00
N SER A 24 -8.54 -3.11 -6.70
CA SER A 24 -8.02 -4.47 -6.79
C SER A 24 -7.64 -4.88 -8.21
N GLU A 25 -8.22 -4.20 -9.21
CA GLU A 25 -7.87 -4.39 -10.62
C GLU A 25 -6.69 -3.52 -11.04
N ARG A 26 -6.48 -2.38 -10.38
CA ARG A 26 -5.43 -1.42 -10.72
C ARG A 26 -4.12 -1.66 -9.99
N LEU A 27 -4.18 -2.12 -8.74
CA LEU A 27 -2.98 -2.37 -7.95
C LEU A 27 -2.02 -3.37 -8.61
N PRO A 28 -2.48 -4.48 -9.21
CA PRO A 28 -1.58 -5.38 -9.92
C PRO A 28 -0.80 -4.70 -11.05
N ILE A 29 -1.44 -3.72 -11.72
CA ILE A 29 -0.81 -2.96 -12.80
C ILE A 29 0.24 -1.98 -12.22
N ALA A 30 -0.04 -1.43 -11.05
CA ALA A 30 0.88 -0.51 -10.38
C ALA A 30 2.09 -1.22 -9.78
N CYS A 31 2.03 -2.53 -9.56
CA CYS A 31 3.12 -3.30 -8.98
C CYS A 31 4.34 -3.29 -9.90
N PHE A 32 5.52 -3.22 -9.28
CA PHE A 32 6.79 -3.24 -9.99
C PHE A 32 7.00 -4.59 -10.70
N ASP A 33 7.34 -4.51 -11.99
CA ASP A 33 7.69 -5.66 -12.79
C ASP A 33 9.15 -5.51 -13.24
N PRO A 34 10.08 -6.25 -12.62
CA PRO A 34 11.51 -6.10 -12.95
C PRO A 34 11.86 -6.59 -14.35
N LEU A 35 11.05 -7.48 -14.95
CA LEU A 35 11.31 -8.00 -16.29
C LEU A 35 11.05 -6.95 -17.36
N ASP A 36 9.99 -6.15 -17.20
CA ASP A 36 9.61 -5.11 -18.14
C ASP A 36 9.97 -3.70 -17.65
N ASP A 37 10.54 -3.59 -16.47
CA ASP A 37 10.89 -2.31 -15.83
C ASP A 37 9.67 -1.37 -15.81
N ARG A 38 8.51 -1.90 -15.41
CA ARG A 38 7.25 -1.18 -15.32
C ARG A 38 6.72 -1.20 -13.90
N GLY A 39 5.79 -0.29 -13.63
CA GLY A 39 5.16 -0.16 -12.34
C GLY A 39 5.98 0.72 -11.40
N LEU A 40 5.50 0.81 -10.17
CA LEU A 40 6.13 1.61 -9.12
C LEU A 40 7.03 0.69 -8.29
N ASN A 41 8.31 1.04 -8.18
CA ASN A 41 9.29 0.19 -7.49
C ASN A 41 9.06 0.09 -5.98
N TRP A 42 8.07 0.78 -5.45
CA TRP A 42 7.68 0.76 -4.04
C TRP A 42 6.31 0.11 -3.81
N VAL A 43 5.69 -0.46 -4.85
CA VAL A 43 4.43 -1.20 -4.77
C VAL A 43 4.69 -2.63 -5.21
N HIS A 44 4.33 -3.60 -4.37
CA HIS A 44 4.64 -5.00 -4.61
C HIS A 44 3.41 -5.87 -4.41
N GLY A 45 3.25 -6.87 -5.29
CA GLY A 45 2.24 -7.90 -5.11
C GLY A 45 2.70 -8.95 -4.11
N THR A 46 1.76 -9.50 -3.36
CA THR A 46 1.99 -10.63 -2.46
C THR A 46 0.98 -11.72 -2.78
N GLN A 47 1.13 -12.88 -2.15
CA GLN A 47 0.19 -13.98 -2.32
C GLN A 47 -1.22 -13.58 -1.89
N TYR A 48 -1.36 -12.68 -0.91
CA TYR A 48 -2.63 -12.34 -0.29
C TYR A 48 -3.08 -10.90 -0.51
N GLY A 49 -2.34 -10.13 -1.31
CA GLY A 49 -2.68 -8.74 -1.57
C GLY A 49 -1.51 -7.93 -2.07
N TRP A 50 -1.27 -6.78 -1.46
CA TRP A 50 -0.24 -5.83 -1.94
C TRP A 50 0.45 -5.15 -0.79
N ILE A 51 1.71 -4.75 -1.03
CA ILE A 51 2.44 -3.87 -0.11
C ILE A 51 2.69 -2.54 -0.81
N VAL A 52 2.26 -1.45 -0.18
CA VAL A 52 2.46 -0.09 -0.68
C VAL A 52 3.42 0.62 0.28
N ARG A 53 4.65 0.84 -0.18
CA ARG A 53 5.74 1.39 0.64
C ARG A 53 5.82 2.90 0.42
N ALA A 54 4.75 3.61 0.74
CA ALA A 54 4.60 5.04 0.46
C ALA A 54 5.70 5.89 1.14
N GLY A 55 6.19 5.47 2.30
CA GLY A 55 7.25 6.18 3.01
C GLY A 55 8.58 6.24 2.27
N MET A 56 8.77 5.40 1.26
CA MET A 56 9.97 5.43 0.41
C MET A 56 9.93 6.52 -0.64
N ARG A 57 8.79 7.14 -0.85
CA ARG A 57 8.53 7.97 -2.04
C ARG A 57 8.28 9.46 -1.74
N GLY A 58 8.63 9.99 -0.66
CA GLY A 58 8.45 11.42 -0.40
C GLY A 58 7.01 11.89 -0.62
N ASN A 59 6.81 13.07 -1.20
CA ASN A 59 5.48 13.68 -1.31
C ASN A 59 4.72 13.31 -2.58
N ASP A 60 5.34 12.63 -3.53
CA ASP A 60 4.73 12.36 -4.85
C ASP A 60 3.95 11.04 -4.89
N TRP A 61 3.95 10.27 -3.81
CA TRP A 61 3.34 8.94 -3.80
C TRP A 61 1.85 8.95 -4.15
N LYS A 62 1.13 9.98 -3.72
CA LYS A 62 -0.30 10.09 -3.99
C LYS A 62 -0.59 10.27 -5.47
N GLU A 63 0.16 11.17 -6.12
CA GLU A 63 -0.01 11.44 -7.55
C GLU A 63 0.38 10.23 -8.39
N GLU A 64 1.45 9.55 -8.02
CA GLU A 64 1.88 8.34 -8.73
C GLU A 64 0.81 7.25 -8.65
N LEU A 65 0.18 7.06 -7.49
CA LEU A 65 -0.93 6.10 -7.36
C LEU A 65 -2.14 6.53 -8.20
N ARG A 66 -2.46 7.82 -8.20
CA ARG A 66 -3.57 8.34 -9.03
C ARG A 66 -3.34 8.08 -10.51
N ASP A 67 -2.10 8.21 -10.97
CA ASP A 67 -1.73 7.97 -12.37
C ASP A 67 -2.01 6.52 -12.79
N TYR A 68 -1.96 5.58 -11.83
CA TYR A 68 -2.32 4.19 -12.08
C TYR A 68 -3.82 3.90 -11.87
N GLY A 69 -4.61 4.93 -11.55
CA GLY A 69 -6.05 4.78 -11.38
C GLY A 69 -6.48 4.33 -9.99
N ILE A 70 -5.60 4.42 -9.01
CA ILE A 70 -5.94 4.09 -7.62
C ILE A 70 -6.88 5.18 -7.08
N SER A 71 -7.95 4.77 -6.40
CA SER A 71 -8.99 5.67 -5.93
C SER A 71 -8.48 6.64 -4.85
N GLN A 72 -9.12 7.80 -4.78
CA GLN A 72 -8.86 8.76 -3.71
C GLN A 72 -9.17 8.14 -2.33
N GLU A 73 -10.18 7.29 -2.26
CA GLU A 73 -10.58 6.60 -1.02
C GLU A 73 -9.44 5.73 -0.50
N ALA A 74 -8.83 4.92 -1.38
CA ALA A 74 -7.68 4.08 -0.98
C ALA A 74 -6.47 4.95 -0.59
N ILE A 75 -6.21 6.01 -1.35
CA ILE A 75 -5.12 6.95 -1.04
C ILE A 75 -5.34 7.59 0.33
N SER A 76 -6.59 7.97 0.65
CA SER A 76 -6.92 8.56 1.95
C SER A 76 -6.70 7.56 3.09
N ASN A 77 -7.03 6.29 2.88
CA ASN A 77 -6.77 5.24 3.87
C ASN A 77 -5.26 5.07 4.11
N ILE A 78 -4.48 5.06 3.06
CA ILE A 78 -3.02 4.97 3.18
C ILE A 78 -2.47 6.19 3.92
N GLN A 79 -2.98 7.39 3.61
CA GLN A 79 -2.56 8.61 4.31
C GLN A 79 -2.88 8.53 5.81
N ALA A 80 -4.05 8.02 6.18
CA ALA A 80 -4.41 7.85 7.59
C ALA A 80 -3.43 6.91 8.31
N ILE A 81 -3.01 5.83 7.65
CA ILE A 81 -2.01 4.91 8.21
C ILE A 81 -0.65 5.62 8.33
N ARG A 82 -0.25 6.41 7.34
CA ARG A 82 0.96 7.21 7.40
C ARG A 82 0.93 8.19 8.56
N ASP A 83 -0.20 8.86 8.74
CA ASP A 83 -0.38 9.83 9.84
C ASP A 83 -0.30 9.15 11.21
N ALA A 84 -0.64 7.86 11.28
CA ALA A 84 -0.52 7.07 12.51
C ALA A 84 0.93 6.61 12.78
N GLY A 85 1.88 6.96 11.93
CA GLY A 85 3.30 6.70 12.15
C GLY A 85 3.86 5.49 11.41
N TYR A 86 3.15 4.97 10.43
CA TYR A 86 3.60 3.82 9.62
C TYR A 86 4.18 4.30 8.30
N ASP A 87 5.24 3.62 7.85
CA ASP A 87 5.90 3.94 6.57
C ASP A 87 5.27 3.22 5.40
N SER A 88 4.66 2.08 5.66
CA SER A 88 4.21 1.14 4.63
C SER A 88 2.88 0.52 5.05
N VAL A 89 2.08 0.13 4.07
CA VAL A 89 0.81 -0.56 4.28
C VAL A 89 0.82 -1.86 3.51
N GLN A 90 0.57 -2.97 4.19
CA GLN A 90 0.35 -4.25 3.56
C GLN A 90 -1.13 -4.57 3.61
N PHE A 91 -1.75 -4.64 2.43
CA PHE A 91 -3.13 -5.09 2.29
C PHE A 91 -3.12 -6.60 2.15
N ASP A 92 -3.78 -7.28 3.08
CA ASP A 92 -3.78 -8.74 3.17
C ASP A 92 -5.23 -9.20 3.35
N CYS A 93 -5.67 -10.14 2.50
CA CYS A 93 -7.06 -10.61 2.54
C CYS A 93 -7.42 -11.35 3.83
N ASP A 94 -6.42 -11.82 4.57
CA ASP A 94 -6.63 -12.50 5.86
C ASP A 94 -6.48 -11.56 7.06
N ALA A 95 -6.13 -10.30 6.84
CA ALA A 95 -5.97 -9.34 7.93
C ALA A 95 -7.32 -8.78 8.39
N GLU A 96 -7.34 -8.28 9.62
CA GLU A 96 -8.53 -7.67 10.19
C GLU A 96 -8.79 -6.27 9.63
N LEU A 97 -10.06 -5.86 9.72
CA LEU A 97 -10.45 -4.49 9.42
C LEU A 97 -9.93 -3.55 10.50
N VAL A 98 -9.59 -2.32 10.09
CA VAL A 98 -9.25 -1.26 11.01
C VAL A 98 -10.53 -0.51 11.39
N ASP A 99 -10.84 -0.46 12.68
CA ASP A 99 -12.03 0.23 13.16
C ASP A 99 -12.00 1.70 12.75
N GLY A 100 -13.11 2.18 12.22
CA GLY A 100 -13.26 3.58 11.83
C GLY A 100 -12.67 3.93 10.47
N MET A 101 -11.99 3.01 9.80
CA MET A 101 -11.45 3.27 8.46
C MET A 101 -12.46 2.78 7.42
N PRO A 102 -12.74 3.58 6.37
CA PRO A 102 -13.60 3.13 5.27
C PRO A 102 -13.19 1.79 4.69
N ALA A 103 -14.16 0.94 4.44
CA ALA A 103 -13.95 -0.39 3.88
C ALA A 103 -15.12 -0.70 2.93
N TRP A 104 -14.86 -1.60 1.99
CA TRP A 104 -15.84 -1.98 0.97
C TRP A 104 -15.99 -3.50 0.94
N ASP A 105 -17.19 -3.92 0.57
CA ASP A 105 -17.56 -5.32 0.46
C ASP A 105 -17.55 -5.71 -1.03
N TRP A 106 -16.54 -6.51 -1.42
CA TRP A 106 -16.40 -6.95 -2.81
C TRP A 106 -15.75 -8.32 -2.93
#